data_147e6a2fed6050340ef8745dc011693f
#
_entry.id   147e6a2fed6050340ef8745dc011693f
#
_cell.length_a   1.000
_cell.length_b   1.000
_cell.length_c   1.000
_cell.angle_alpha   90.00
_cell.angle_beta   90.00
_cell.angle_gamma   90.00
#
_symmetry.space_group_name_H-M   'P 1'
#
loop_
_entity.id
_entity.type
_entity.pdbx_description
1 polymer ?
#
loop_
_entity_poly.entity_id
_entity_poly.type
_entity_poly.pdbx_seq_one_letter_code
_entity_poly.pdbx_strand_id
1 'polypeptide(L)'
;VFSLPAKIADIAYHNKAAIYDILFKASAETLITIAADPKHLGARIGVLSVLHTWGSALTHHPHVHMIVPGGGFSLDGKSWVSCRPSFLLPVHVLSRLFRRLFLDKLVAAHRAGALQFFGNHAPLKDAQAFAAYLAPLRNSEWVVYSKRPFGGPKQVLRYLARYTHRV
;
A
#
# COMPACT_ATOMS: atom_id res chain seq x y z
N VAL A 1 6.93 0.81 -2.78
CA VAL A 1 5.86 1.81 -2.90
C VAL A 1 4.58 1.12 -3.30
N PHE A 2 3.47 1.48 -2.67
CA PHE A 2 2.12 1.03 -3.02
C PHE A 2 1.29 2.24 -3.40
N SER A 3 0.77 2.26 -4.62
CA SER A 3 0.04 3.42 -5.16
C SER A 3 -1.43 3.10 -5.40
N LEU A 4 -2.29 4.07 -5.11
CA LEU A 4 -3.72 3.96 -5.39
C LEU A 4 -4.02 4.33 -6.86
N PRO A 5 -4.92 3.59 -7.53
CA PRO A 5 -5.44 4.00 -8.83
C PRO A 5 -6.16 5.35 -8.78
N ALA A 6 -6.19 6.08 -9.91
CA ALA A 6 -6.82 7.40 -10.01
C ALA A 6 -8.27 7.40 -9.50
N LYS A 7 -9.08 6.41 -9.88
CA LYS A 7 -10.48 6.27 -9.39
C LYS A 7 -10.57 6.21 -7.86
N ILE A 8 -9.60 5.59 -7.19
CA ILE A 8 -9.58 5.58 -5.72
C ILE A 8 -9.10 6.93 -5.19
N ALA A 9 -8.11 7.57 -5.86
CA ALA A 9 -7.65 8.90 -5.49
C ALA A 9 -8.77 9.94 -5.56
N ASP A 10 -9.69 9.82 -6.52
CA ASP A 10 -10.85 10.72 -6.66
C ASP A 10 -11.76 10.67 -5.43
N ILE A 11 -12.12 9.48 -4.95
CA ILE A 11 -12.94 9.34 -3.74
C ILE A 11 -12.16 9.60 -2.46
N ALA A 12 -10.82 9.43 -2.49
CA ALA A 12 -9.95 9.69 -1.34
C ALA A 12 -9.92 11.16 -0.95
N TYR A 13 -10.14 12.08 -1.90
CA TYR A 13 -10.12 13.52 -1.64
C TYR A 13 -11.07 13.94 -0.52
N HIS A 14 -12.25 13.34 -0.48
CA HIS A 14 -13.26 13.59 0.55
C HIS A 14 -13.24 12.57 1.71
N ASN A 15 -12.42 11.52 1.61
CA ASN A 15 -12.36 10.40 2.56
C ASN A 15 -10.94 10.13 3.08
N LYS A 16 -10.14 11.19 3.24
CA LYS A 16 -8.71 11.07 3.53
C LYS A 16 -8.41 10.13 4.70
N ALA A 17 -9.06 10.35 5.85
CA ALA A 17 -8.80 9.55 7.04
C ALA A 17 -9.07 8.05 6.81
N ALA A 18 -10.23 7.70 6.26
CA ALA A 18 -10.62 6.31 6.02
C ALA A 18 -9.74 5.65 4.97
N ILE A 19 -9.51 6.32 3.83
CA ILE A 19 -8.76 5.72 2.72
C ILE A 19 -7.26 5.63 3.02
N TYR A 20 -6.68 6.60 3.74
CA TYR A 20 -5.28 6.54 4.14
C TYR A 20 -5.04 5.46 5.20
N ASP A 21 -5.95 5.29 6.17
CA ASP A 21 -5.90 4.17 7.12
C ASP A 21 -5.96 2.81 6.41
N ILE A 22 -6.87 2.67 5.44
CA ILE A 22 -6.96 1.45 4.61
C ILE A 22 -5.66 1.24 3.82
N LEU A 23 -5.09 2.30 3.24
CA LEU A 23 -3.84 2.21 2.49
C LEU A 23 -2.67 1.73 3.36
N PHE A 24 -2.51 2.27 4.55
CA PHE A 24 -1.50 1.81 5.51
C PHE A 24 -1.72 0.35 5.91
N LYS A 25 -2.93 -0.01 6.31
CA LYS A 25 -3.28 -1.37 6.73
C LYS A 25 -3.08 -2.39 5.62
N ALA A 26 -3.63 -2.13 4.43
CA ALA A 26 -3.54 -3.07 3.31
C ALA A 26 -2.09 -3.26 2.83
N SER A 27 -1.29 -2.21 2.75
CA SER A 27 0.12 -2.31 2.32
C SER A 27 0.98 -3.03 3.35
N ALA A 28 0.82 -2.73 4.64
CA ALA A 28 1.56 -3.40 5.71
C ALA A 28 1.20 -4.89 5.79
N GLU A 29 -0.10 -5.21 5.81
CA GLU A 29 -0.61 -6.58 5.83
C GLU A 29 -0.11 -7.37 4.62
N THR A 30 -0.07 -6.75 3.44
CA THR A 30 0.47 -7.37 2.22
C THR A 30 1.93 -7.78 2.40
N LEU A 31 2.78 -6.86 2.84
CA LEU A 31 4.22 -7.16 3.03
C LEU A 31 4.43 -8.21 4.10
N ILE A 32 3.78 -8.09 5.24
CA ILE A 32 3.92 -9.02 6.37
C ILE A 32 3.47 -10.42 5.97
N THR A 33 2.32 -10.54 5.30
CA THR A 33 1.76 -11.83 4.88
C THR A 33 2.68 -12.54 3.87
N ILE A 34 3.13 -11.84 2.84
CA ILE A 34 3.99 -12.44 1.81
C ILE A 34 5.39 -12.74 2.35
N ALA A 35 5.92 -11.90 3.24
CA ALA A 35 7.21 -12.15 3.87
C ALA A 35 7.19 -13.36 4.82
N ALA A 36 6.07 -13.59 5.51
CA ALA A 36 5.92 -14.75 6.40
C ALA A 36 5.78 -16.08 5.66
N ASP A 37 5.37 -16.06 4.38
CA ASP A 37 5.23 -17.29 3.58
C ASP A 37 6.62 -17.91 3.32
N PRO A 38 6.85 -19.18 3.73
CA PRO A 38 8.12 -19.88 3.49
C PRO A 38 8.52 -20.01 2.02
N LYS A 39 7.54 -19.94 1.10
CA LYS A 39 7.82 -19.94 -0.36
C LYS A 39 8.52 -18.66 -0.81
N HIS A 40 8.47 -17.59 -0.01
CA HIS A 40 9.07 -16.30 -0.31
C HIS A 40 10.26 -16.00 0.60
N LEU A 41 10.03 -15.49 1.80
CA LEU A 41 11.08 -15.17 2.77
C LEU A 41 11.03 -16.06 4.02
N GLY A 42 9.84 -16.47 4.47
CA GLY A 42 9.66 -17.26 5.69
C GLY A 42 10.05 -16.50 6.97
N ALA A 43 9.86 -15.20 7.00
CA ALA A 43 10.30 -14.37 8.12
C ALA A 43 9.28 -13.29 8.52
N ARG A 44 9.37 -12.87 9.78
CA ARG A 44 8.67 -11.70 10.30
C ARG A 44 9.51 -10.46 10.07
N ILE A 45 9.00 -9.54 9.27
CA ILE A 45 9.66 -8.28 8.92
C ILE A 45 9.13 -7.11 9.73
N GLY A 46 9.99 -6.10 9.94
CA GLY A 46 9.58 -4.77 10.36
C GLY A 46 9.30 -3.89 9.15
N VAL A 47 8.44 -2.89 9.29
CA VAL A 47 8.09 -1.96 8.22
C VAL A 47 7.97 -0.55 8.78
N LEU A 48 8.61 0.41 8.12
CA LEU A 48 8.38 1.84 8.32
C LEU A 48 7.61 2.38 7.11
N SER A 49 6.47 3.03 7.34
CA SER A 49 5.58 3.52 6.29
C SER A 49 5.48 5.04 6.32
N VAL A 50 5.58 5.70 5.17
CA VAL A 50 5.43 7.14 4.99
C VAL A 50 4.42 7.42 3.90
N LEU A 51 3.35 8.16 4.23
CA LEU A 51 2.32 8.56 3.29
C LEU A 51 2.77 9.72 2.41
N HIS A 52 2.52 9.60 1.14
CA HIS A 52 2.57 10.70 0.17
C HIS A 52 1.23 10.85 -0.52
N THR A 53 0.80 12.09 -0.72
CA THR A 53 -0.52 12.39 -1.28
C THR A 53 -0.47 13.07 -2.65
N TRP A 54 0.73 13.45 -3.12
CA TRP A 54 0.93 14.17 -4.37
C TRP A 54 1.90 13.43 -5.28
N GLY A 55 1.55 13.32 -6.54
CA GLY A 55 2.46 12.83 -7.59
C GLY A 55 3.42 13.93 -8.09
N SER A 56 4.33 13.57 -8.97
CA SER A 56 5.29 14.50 -9.59
C SER A 56 4.62 15.65 -10.37
N ALA A 57 3.41 15.41 -10.89
CA ALA A 57 2.59 16.39 -11.59
C ALA A 57 1.72 17.25 -10.65
N LEU A 58 1.97 17.24 -9.33
CA LEU A 58 1.18 17.94 -8.31
C LEU A 58 -0.31 17.53 -8.30
N THR A 59 -0.65 16.38 -8.85
CA THR A 59 -1.99 15.80 -8.78
C THR A 59 -2.14 14.99 -7.51
N HIS A 60 -3.36 14.94 -6.96
CA HIS A 60 -3.67 14.11 -5.80
C HIS A 60 -3.47 12.63 -6.16
N HIS A 61 -2.42 12.03 -5.62
CA HIS A 61 -2.01 10.65 -5.91
C HIS A 61 -1.53 9.96 -4.63
N PRO A 62 -2.44 9.49 -3.78
CA PRO A 62 -2.07 8.85 -2.53
C PRO A 62 -1.28 7.57 -2.76
N HIS A 63 -0.13 7.49 -2.12
CA HIS A 63 0.74 6.31 -2.14
C HIS A 63 1.57 6.23 -0.87
N VAL A 64 2.00 5.03 -0.52
CA VAL A 64 2.80 4.77 0.67
C VAL A 64 4.19 4.30 0.26
N HIS A 65 5.21 4.99 0.77
CA HIS A 65 6.58 4.53 0.75
C HIS A 65 6.83 3.64 1.98
N MET A 66 7.34 2.44 1.75
CA MET A 66 7.64 1.51 2.83
C MET A 66 9.12 1.16 2.80
N ILE A 67 9.78 1.31 3.95
CA ILE A 67 11.17 0.91 4.16
C ILE A 67 11.14 -0.38 4.94
N VAL A 68 11.79 -1.38 4.38
CA VAL A 68 11.80 -2.75 4.91
C VAL A 68 13.25 -3.18 5.03
N PRO A 69 13.68 -3.79 6.14
CA PRO A 69 14.99 -4.41 6.24
C PRO A 69 15.20 -5.49 5.16
N GLY A 70 16.45 -5.74 4.81
CA GLY A 70 16.81 -6.81 3.85
C GLY A 70 16.68 -8.22 4.44
N GLY A 71 15.65 -8.46 5.23
CA GLY A 71 15.37 -9.71 5.91
C GLY A 71 14.41 -9.52 7.09
N GLY A 72 14.28 -10.55 7.91
CA GLY A 72 13.46 -10.54 9.11
C GLY A 72 13.85 -11.64 10.08
N PHE A 73 13.17 -11.70 11.22
CA PHE A 73 13.33 -12.81 12.14
C PHE A 73 12.59 -14.05 11.64
N SER A 74 13.19 -15.21 11.77
CA SER A 74 12.52 -16.49 11.54
C SER A 74 11.20 -16.55 12.29
N LEU A 75 10.24 -17.38 11.84
CA LEU A 75 8.91 -17.46 12.45
C LEU A 75 8.95 -17.86 13.92
N ASP A 76 9.95 -18.66 14.31
CA ASP A 76 10.21 -19.02 15.71
C ASP A 76 10.98 -17.95 16.50
N GLY A 77 11.42 -16.88 15.83
CA GLY A 77 12.12 -15.74 16.44
C GLY A 77 13.58 -15.97 16.81
N LYS A 78 14.18 -17.10 16.45
CA LYS A 78 15.52 -17.49 16.93
C LYS A 78 16.68 -17.04 16.05
N SER A 79 16.41 -16.76 14.77
CA SER A 79 17.46 -16.43 13.80
C SER A 79 17.02 -15.32 12.85
N TRP A 80 18.00 -14.69 12.20
CA TRP A 80 17.79 -13.75 11.12
C TRP A 80 17.77 -14.47 9.78
N VAL A 81 16.71 -14.21 8.99
CA VAL A 81 16.57 -14.71 7.63
C VAL A 81 16.81 -13.55 6.66
N SER A 82 17.89 -13.59 5.93
CA SER A 82 18.23 -12.58 4.93
C SER A 82 17.47 -12.79 3.62
N CYS A 83 17.03 -11.70 2.99
CA CYS A 83 16.50 -11.78 1.63
C CYS A 83 17.61 -12.08 0.62
N ARG A 84 17.24 -12.49 -0.60
CA ARG A 84 18.19 -12.65 -1.71
C ARG A 84 18.79 -11.29 -2.09
N PRO A 85 20.07 -11.24 -2.53
CA PRO A 85 20.66 -10.02 -3.03
C PRO A 85 19.77 -9.36 -4.10
N SER A 86 19.51 -8.06 -3.96
CA SER A 86 18.69 -7.25 -4.88
C SER A 86 17.23 -7.67 -5.05
N PHE A 87 16.73 -8.60 -4.25
CA PHE A 87 15.35 -9.09 -4.33
C PHE A 87 14.76 -9.28 -2.93
N LEU A 88 13.70 -8.56 -2.61
CA LEU A 88 12.97 -8.73 -1.35
C LEU A 88 11.80 -9.70 -1.51
N LEU A 89 10.79 -9.32 -2.30
CA LEU A 89 9.54 -10.06 -2.51
C LEU A 89 9.03 -9.86 -3.95
N PRO A 90 8.24 -10.82 -4.50
CA PRO A 90 7.73 -10.74 -5.87
C PRO A 90 6.65 -9.67 -6.02
N VAL A 91 6.93 -8.62 -6.78
CA VAL A 91 6.09 -7.43 -6.94
C VAL A 91 4.68 -7.77 -7.43
N HIS A 92 4.54 -8.70 -8.38
CA HIS A 92 3.21 -9.12 -8.88
C HIS A 92 2.35 -9.81 -7.82
N VAL A 93 2.97 -10.57 -6.92
CA VAL A 93 2.26 -11.21 -5.79
C VAL A 93 1.82 -10.13 -4.80
N LEU A 94 2.70 -9.17 -4.50
CA LEU A 94 2.37 -8.03 -3.65
C LEU A 94 1.21 -7.20 -4.24
N SER A 95 1.26 -6.90 -5.54
CA SER A 95 0.21 -6.12 -6.23
C SER A 95 -1.17 -6.79 -6.13
N ARG A 96 -1.23 -8.10 -6.38
CA ARG A 96 -2.51 -8.86 -6.32
C ARG A 96 -3.09 -8.90 -4.92
N LEU A 97 -2.25 -9.17 -3.91
CA LEU A 97 -2.71 -9.23 -2.52
C LEU A 97 -3.12 -7.84 -2.02
N PHE A 98 -2.32 -6.81 -2.29
CA PHE A 98 -2.62 -5.43 -1.93
C PHE A 98 -3.96 -4.96 -2.49
N ARG A 99 -4.18 -5.18 -3.80
CA ARG A 99 -5.45 -4.86 -4.46
C ARG A 99 -6.63 -5.51 -3.75
N ARG A 100 -6.54 -6.83 -3.49
CA ARG A 100 -7.60 -7.57 -2.81
C ARG A 100 -7.88 -6.99 -1.43
N LEU A 101 -6.85 -6.89 -0.59
CA LEU A 101 -7.00 -6.41 0.79
C LEU A 101 -7.52 -4.98 0.85
N PHE A 102 -7.03 -4.12 -0.04
CA PHE A 102 -7.49 -2.73 -0.10
C PHE A 102 -8.97 -2.65 -0.47
N LEU A 103 -9.38 -3.34 -1.54
CA LEU A 103 -10.77 -3.32 -2.01
C LEU A 103 -11.73 -3.96 -0.99
N ASP A 104 -11.33 -5.03 -0.32
CA ASP A 104 -12.14 -5.67 0.71
C ASP A 104 -12.35 -4.72 1.91
N LYS A 105 -11.30 -4.06 2.37
CA LYS A 105 -11.38 -3.06 3.44
C LYS A 105 -12.21 -1.83 3.02
N LEU A 106 -12.09 -1.40 1.77
CA LEU A 106 -12.86 -0.27 1.23
C LEU A 106 -14.36 -0.59 1.15
N VAL A 107 -14.72 -1.80 0.71
CA VAL A 107 -16.12 -2.27 0.71
C VAL A 107 -16.65 -2.38 2.14
N ALA A 108 -15.85 -2.86 3.08
CA ALA A 108 -16.24 -2.90 4.49
C ALA A 108 -16.50 -1.49 5.05
N ALA A 109 -15.65 -0.52 4.75
CA ALA A 109 -15.82 0.87 5.15
C ALA A 109 -17.09 1.50 4.53
N HIS A 110 -17.40 1.19 3.26
CA HIS A 110 -18.63 1.62 2.61
C HIS A 110 -19.86 1.06 3.33
N ARG A 111 -19.89 -0.24 3.59
CA ARG A 111 -20.98 -0.90 4.32
C ARG A 111 -21.19 -0.36 5.73
N ALA A 112 -20.11 0.05 6.38
CA ALA A 112 -20.15 0.67 7.70
C ALA A 112 -20.59 2.15 7.67
N GLY A 113 -20.85 2.74 6.48
CA GLY A 113 -21.22 4.16 6.35
C GLY A 113 -20.06 5.11 6.65
N ALA A 114 -18.82 4.63 6.64
CA ALA A 114 -17.64 5.43 6.97
C ALA A 114 -17.12 6.29 5.79
N LEU A 115 -17.76 6.19 4.61
CA LEU A 115 -17.37 6.94 3.42
C LEU A 115 -18.42 8.00 3.07
N GLN A 116 -17.95 9.15 2.61
CA GLN A 116 -18.77 10.24 2.15
C GLN A 116 -18.59 10.46 0.65
N PHE A 117 -19.70 10.78 -0.04
CA PHE A 117 -19.72 10.96 -1.48
C PHE A 117 -20.46 12.23 -1.84
N PHE A 118 -19.86 13.07 -2.69
CA PHE A 118 -20.38 14.37 -3.09
C PHE A 118 -20.30 14.56 -4.61
N GLY A 119 -21.07 15.49 -5.13
CA GLY A 119 -21.05 15.85 -6.54
C GLY A 119 -21.29 14.64 -7.44
N ASN A 120 -20.43 14.44 -8.41
CA ASN A 120 -20.50 13.31 -9.36
C ASN A 120 -20.34 11.93 -8.69
N HIS A 121 -19.83 11.87 -7.47
CA HIS A 121 -19.69 10.64 -6.70
C HIS A 121 -20.88 10.37 -5.76
N ALA A 122 -21.85 11.29 -5.64
CA ALA A 122 -23.01 11.11 -4.76
C ALA A 122 -23.77 9.78 -4.98
N PRO A 123 -23.92 9.24 -6.22
CA PRO A 123 -24.55 7.95 -6.45
C PRO A 123 -23.82 6.76 -5.81
N LEU A 124 -22.53 6.89 -5.49
CA LEU A 124 -21.74 5.84 -4.86
C LEU A 124 -22.14 5.55 -3.40
N LYS A 125 -23.09 6.28 -2.84
CA LYS A 125 -23.77 5.93 -1.57
C LYS A 125 -24.53 4.62 -1.72
N ASP A 126 -25.05 4.35 -2.92
CA ASP A 126 -25.70 3.08 -3.23
C ASP A 126 -24.68 1.96 -3.37
N ALA A 127 -24.98 0.80 -2.76
CA ALA A 127 -24.04 -0.32 -2.71
C ALA A 127 -23.81 -0.96 -4.09
N GLN A 128 -24.82 -0.98 -4.96
CA GLN A 128 -24.71 -1.55 -6.30
C GLN A 128 -23.90 -0.62 -7.22
N ALA A 129 -24.15 0.70 -7.14
CA ALA A 129 -23.37 1.69 -7.87
C ALA A 129 -21.89 1.68 -7.43
N PHE A 130 -21.64 1.55 -6.13
CA PHE A 130 -20.28 1.44 -5.60
C PHE A 130 -19.57 0.16 -6.07
N ALA A 131 -20.25 -0.97 -6.05
CA ALA A 131 -19.72 -2.24 -6.56
C ALA A 131 -19.38 -2.15 -8.07
N ALA A 132 -20.24 -1.54 -8.87
CA ALA A 132 -20.00 -1.30 -10.30
C ALA A 132 -18.82 -0.34 -10.53
N TYR A 133 -18.67 0.69 -9.71
CA TYR A 133 -17.52 1.61 -9.75
C TYR A 133 -16.19 0.89 -9.49
N LEU A 134 -16.16 -0.07 -8.55
CA LEU A 134 -14.97 -0.83 -8.20
C LEU A 134 -14.69 -2.02 -9.13
N ALA A 135 -15.65 -2.50 -9.90
CA ALA A 135 -15.51 -3.70 -10.73
C ALA A 135 -14.31 -3.67 -11.68
N PRO A 136 -14.03 -2.58 -12.42
CA PRO A 136 -12.83 -2.50 -13.27
C PRO A 136 -11.53 -2.59 -12.49
N LEU A 137 -11.49 -2.08 -11.26
CA LEU A 137 -10.31 -2.06 -10.41
C LEU A 137 -9.92 -3.44 -9.88
N ARG A 138 -10.86 -4.38 -9.81
CA ARG A 138 -10.62 -5.76 -9.40
C ARG A 138 -9.77 -6.53 -10.41
N ASN A 139 -9.86 -6.16 -11.68
CA ASN A 139 -9.19 -6.84 -12.80
C ASN A 139 -7.99 -6.04 -13.36
N SER A 140 -7.80 -4.79 -12.92
CA SER A 140 -6.65 -3.98 -13.31
C SER A 140 -5.41 -4.33 -12.50
N GLU A 141 -4.24 -4.09 -13.05
CA GLU A 141 -2.99 -4.17 -12.32
C GLU A 141 -2.78 -2.89 -11.49
N TRP A 142 -2.45 -3.06 -10.21
CA TRP A 142 -2.16 -1.94 -9.31
C TRP A 142 -0.65 -1.75 -9.20
N VAL A 143 -0.23 -0.49 -9.14
CA VAL A 143 1.18 -0.17 -9.14
C VAL A 143 1.79 -0.46 -7.76
N VAL A 144 2.65 -1.47 -7.74
CA VAL A 144 3.58 -1.74 -6.64
C VAL A 144 4.99 -1.69 -7.20
N TYR A 145 5.85 -0.89 -6.58
CA TYR A 145 7.22 -0.73 -7.01
C TYR A 145 8.19 -1.08 -5.88
N SER A 146 9.15 -1.94 -6.17
CA SER A 146 10.25 -2.29 -5.28
C SER A 146 11.55 -1.68 -5.79
N LYS A 147 12.19 -0.85 -4.98
CA LYS A 147 13.50 -0.28 -5.27
C LYS A 147 14.59 -1.24 -4.82
N ARG A 148 15.73 -1.22 -5.51
CA ARG A 148 16.93 -1.94 -5.07
C ARG A 148 17.35 -1.51 -3.67
N PRO A 149 17.96 -2.40 -2.87
CA PRO A 149 18.42 -2.09 -1.52
C PRO A 149 19.31 -0.84 -1.48
N PHE A 150 19.20 -0.09 -0.40
CA PHE A 150 20.09 1.01 -0.12
C PHE A 150 21.45 0.49 0.35
N GLY A 151 22.53 1.19 0.00
CA GLY A 151 23.90 0.88 0.42
C GLY A 151 24.24 1.32 1.86
N GLY A 152 23.24 1.40 2.75
CA GLY A 152 23.44 1.69 4.16
C GLY A 152 22.55 2.80 4.71
N PRO A 153 22.61 3.07 6.04
CA PRO A 153 21.69 3.96 6.74
C PRO A 153 21.71 5.42 6.24
N LYS A 154 22.88 5.94 5.85
CA LYS A 154 22.99 7.30 5.29
C LYS A 154 22.13 7.49 4.03
N GLN A 155 22.04 6.47 3.16
CA GLN A 155 21.22 6.53 1.96
C GLN A 155 19.73 6.46 2.30
N VAL A 156 19.34 5.68 3.31
CA VAL A 156 17.96 5.62 3.82
C VAL A 156 17.56 6.99 4.37
N LEU A 157 18.39 7.62 5.19
CA LEU A 157 18.12 8.94 5.73
C LEU A 157 17.99 10.01 4.63
N ARG A 158 18.89 10.01 3.63
CA ARG A 158 18.79 10.90 2.46
C ARG A 158 17.50 10.67 1.66
N TYR A 159 17.09 9.41 1.54
CA TYR A 159 15.83 9.07 0.87
C TYR A 159 14.63 9.63 1.64
N LEU A 160 14.56 9.40 2.95
CA LEU A 160 13.50 9.94 3.82
C LEU A 160 13.48 11.46 3.83
N ALA A 161 14.63 12.11 3.95
CA ALA A 161 14.73 13.56 3.99
C ALA A 161 14.12 14.26 2.77
N ARG A 162 14.16 13.63 1.58
CA ARG A 162 13.50 14.18 0.38
C ARG A 162 11.99 14.31 0.50
N TYR A 163 11.39 13.56 1.43
CA TYR A 163 9.94 13.48 1.59
C TYR A 163 9.44 14.21 2.82
N THR A 164 10.32 14.48 3.80
CA THR A 164 9.97 15.20 5.03
C THR A 164 10.17 16.72 4.91
N HIS A 165 10.93 17.20 3.91
CA HIS A 165 11.23 18.63 3.71
C HIS A 165 10.43 19.31 2.59
N ARG A 166 9.46 18.62 1.99
CA ARG A 166 8.50 19.24 1.06
C ARG A 166 7.24 19.61 1.82
N VAL A 167 7.30 20.69 2.55
CA VAL A 167 6.13 21.46 2.96
C VAL A 167 5.83 22.44 1.84
#